data_9a3835b4c344badd98c8db057ec101e2
#
_entry.id   9a3835b4c344badd98c8db057ec101e2
#
_cell.length_a   1.000
_cell.length_b   1.000
_cell.length_c   1.000
_cell.angle_alpha   90.00
_cell.angle_beta   90.00
_cell.angle_gamma   90.00
#
_symmetry.space_group_name_H-M   'P 1'
#
loop_
_entity.id
_entity.type
_entity.pdbx_description
1 polymer ?
#
loop_
_entity_poly.entity_id
_entity_poly.type
_entity_poly.pdbx_seq_one_letter_code
_entity_poly.pdbx_strand_id
1 'polypeptide(L)'
;MGKFILRSKAVFTGLEDFPRPAAIAVVDKKIQAVLPWDYHRDKDYADWPLYDYGEKMIMSSFLDAHTHLFSGAIDGSRYVCSDLGKGCSQAECVKIIKEFADAHPDYKRIRGSGWFITNWGDEPLPDKRLLDEAIPDRPVYLF
;
A
#
# COMPACT_ATOMS: atom_id res chain seq x y z
N MET A 1 -33.10 -3.39 -16.52
CA MET A 1 -31.88 -2.78 -17.12
C MET A 1 -31.91 -1.31 -16.78
N GLY A 2 -30.95 -0.87 -15.99
CA GLY A 2 -30.99 0.49 -15.45
C GLY A 2 -29.96 1.38 -16.13
N LYS A 3 -30.39 2.60 -16.49
CA LYS A 3 -29.48 3.68 -16.93
C LYS A 3 -29.53 4.81 -15.92
N PHE A 4 -28.38 5.42 -15.61
CA PHE A 4 -28.28 6.55 -14.67
C PHE A 4 -26.95 7.29 -14.86
N ILE A 5 -26.90 8.49 -14.28
CA ILE A 5 -25.73 9.34 -14.24
C ILE A 5 -25.20 9.42 -12.82
N LEU A 6 -23.89 9.24 -12.64
CA LEU A 6 -23.15 9.65 -11.45
C LEU A 6 -22.45 10.98 -11.75
N ARG A 7 -22.57 11.98 -10.88
CA ARG A 7 -21.92 13.28 -11.07
C ARG A 7 -21.15 13.68 -9.83
N SER A 8 -19.98 14.26 -10.03
CA SER A 8 -19.16 14.82 -8.94
C SER A 8 -18.24 15.91 -9.46
N LYS A 9 -17.88 16.85 -8.59
CA LYS A 9 -16.82 17.83 -8.86
C LYS A 9 -15.41 17.20 -8.81
N ALA A 10 -15.29 15.97 -8.33
CA ALA A 10 -14.03 15.25 -8.20
C ALA A 10 -14.13 13.84 -8.82
N VAL A 11 -14.25 13.77 -10.14
CA VAL A 11 -14.16 12.49 -10.87
C VAL A 11 -12.72 12.26 -11.30
N PHE A 12 -12.14 11.12 -10.93
CA PHE A 12 -10.80 10.68 -11.31
C PHE A 12 -10.87 9.40 -12.14
N THR A 13 -10.53 9.49 -13.42
CA THR A 13 -10.59 8.35 -14.36
C THR A 13 -9.28 7.58 -14.45
N GLY A 14 -8.18 8.16 -13.94
CA GLY A 14 -6.82 7.62 -14.08
C GLY A 14 -6.12 8.04 -15.39
N LEU A 15 -6.77 8.86 -16.21
CA LEU A 15 -6.18 9.42 -17.43
C LEU A 15 -5.68 10.85 -17.23
N GLU A 16 -6.04 11.46 -16.12
CA GLU A 16 -5.65 12.81 -15.72
C GLU A 16 -4.79 12.77 -14.46
N ASP A 17 -3.98 13.82 -14.24
CA ASP A 17 -3.16 13.97 -13.04
C ASP A 17 -3.98 14.30 -11.78
N PHE A 18 -5.14 14.93 -11.95
CA PHE A 18 -6.02 15.39 -10.87
C PHE A 18 -7.49 15.12 -11.15
N PRO A 19 -8.31 14.90 -10.09
CA PRO A 19 -9.76 14.81 -10.24
C PRO A 19 -10.33 16.09 -10.83
N ARG A 20 -11.38 15.96 -11.65
CA ARG A 20 -12.07 17.09 -12.28
C ARG A 20 -13.58 16.96 -12.20
N PRO A 21 -14.34 18.07 -12.31
CA PRO A 21 -15.78 18.02 -12.45
C PRO A 21 -16.19 17.27 -13.71
N ALA A 22 -17.01 16.21 -13.53
CA ALA A 22 -17.50 15.39 -14.62
C ALA A 22 -18.75 14.59 -14.22
N ALA A 23 -19.36 13.95 -15.21
CA ALA A 23 -20.42 12.99 -15.00
C ALA A 23 -20.09 11.66 -15.69
N ILE A 24 -20.65 10.57 -15.17
CA ILE A 24 -20.41 9.21 -15.68
C ILE A 24 -21.75 8.61 -16.04
N ALA A 25 -21.96 8.30 -17.32
CA ALA A 25 -23.12 7.59 -17.80
C ALA A 25 -22.94 6.09 -17.61
N VAL A 26 -23.86 5.46 -16.89
CA VAL A 26 -23.83 4.02 -16.60
C VAL A 26 -25.06 3.36 -17.20
N VAL A 27 -24.87 2.26 -17.92
CA VAL A 27 -25.92 1.41 -18.47
C VAL A 27 -25.58 -0.03 -18.09
N ASP A 28 -26.55 -0.72 -17.47
CA ASP A 28 -26.44 -2.13 -17.15
C ASP A 28 -25.13 -2.51 -16.42
N LYS A 29 -24.78 -1.69 -15.42
CA LYS A 29 -23.56 -1.82 -14.58
C LYS A 29 -22.24 -1.57 -15.33
N LYS A 30 -22.29 -1.02 -16.54
CA LYS A 30 -21.10 -0.66 -17.32
C LYS A 30 -21.03 0.84 -17.52
N ILE A 31 -19.84 1.41 -17.44
CA ILE A 31 -19.59 2.79 -17.82
C ILE A 31 -19.73 2.89 -19.33
N GLN A 32 -20.67 3.69 -19.79
CA GLN A 32 -20.90 3.96 -21.20
C GLN A 32 -20.07 5.15 -21.68
N ALA A 33 -20.01 6.22 -20.88
CA ALA A 33 -19.28 7.44 -21.21
C ALA A 33 -18.86 8.20 -19.95
N VAL A 34 -17.78 8.96 -20.05
CA VAL A 34 -17.44 10.05 -19.14
C VAL A 34 -17.79 11.35 -19.82
N LEU A 35 -18.72 12.08 -19.23
CA LEU A 35 -19.34 13.26 -19.79
C LEU A 35 -18.78 14.53 -19.14
N PRO A 36 -18.84 15.70 -19.81
CA PRO A 36 -18.53 16.96 -19.18
C PRO A 36 -19.53 17.27 -18.05
N TRP A 37 -19.15 18.20 -17.16
CA TRP A 37 -20.00 18.60 -16.03
C TRP A 37 -21.40 19.10 -16.45
N ASP A 38 -21.49 19.76 -17.59
CA ASP A 38 -22.72 20.33 -18.17
C ASP A 38 -23.42 19.36 -19.14
N TYR A 39 -23.26 18.05 -18.95
CA TYR A 39 -23.85 17.00 -19.79
C TYR A 39 -25.36 17.12 -20.03
N HIS A 40 -26.09 17.83 -19.15
CA HIS A 40 -27.52 18.04 -19.27
C HIS A 40 -27.93 18.86 -20.51
N ARG A 41 -26.95 19.46 -21.18
CA ARG A 41 -27.14 20.09 -22.49
C ARG A 41 -27.20 19.07 -23.63
N ASP A 42 -26.74 17.85 -23.38
CA ASP A 42 -26.83 16.75 -24.31
C ASP A 42 -28.16 16.02 -24.13
N LYS A 43 -28.97 16.03 -25.17
CA LYS A 43 -30.33 15.46 -25.20
C LYS A 43 -30.35 13.96 -24.93
N ASP A 44 -29.25 13.26 -25.23
CA ASP A 44 -29.15 11.81 -25.06
C ASP A 44 -29.11 11.41 -23.57
N TYR A 45 -28.69 12.32 -22.70
CA TYR A 45 -28.49 12.06 -21.28
C TYR A 45 -29.35 12.91 -20.34
N ALA A 46 -30.00 13.93 -20.84
CA ALA A 46 -30.68 14.95 -20.03
C ALA A 46 -31.76 14.39 -19.10
N ASP A 47 -32.47 13.35 -19.54
CA ASP A 47 -33.58 12.72 -18.80
C ASP A 47 -33.15 11.48 -17.97
N TRP A 48 -31.84 11.20 -17.85
CA TRP A 48 -31.40 10.06 -17.07
C TRP A 48 -31.42 10.36 -15.57
N PRO A 49 -31.80 9.39 -14.72
CA PRO A 49 -31.70 9.53 -13.27
C PRO A 49 -30.29 9.97 -12.85
N LEU A 50 -30.22 11.03 -12.05
CA LEU A 50 -28.96 11.62 -11.59
C LEU A 50 -28.72 11.26 -10.11
N TYR A 51 -27.52 10.77 -9.83
CA TYR A 51 -26.94 10.67 -8.49
C TYR A 51 -25.79 11.66 -8.37
N ASP A 52 -26.03 12.75 -7.64
CA ASP A 52 -25.02 13.80 -7.44
C ASP A 52 -24.27 13.60 -6.14
N TYR A 53 -22.97 13.41 -6.24
CA TYR A 53 -22.06 13.20 -5.13
C TYR A 53 -21.38 14.49 -4.64
N GLY A 54 -21.67 15.64 -5.24
CA GLY A 54 -21.12 16.92 -4.83
C GLY A 54 -19.59 16.99 -4.92
N GLU A 55 -18.93 17.19 -3.78
CA GLU A 55 -17.46 17.24 -3.68
C GLU A 55 -16.80 15.86 -3.46
N LYS A 56 -17.58 14.77 -3.27
CA LYS A 56 -17.03 13.45 -3.00
C LYS A 56 -16.37 12.89 -4.24
N MET A 57 -15.18 12.31 -4.06
CA MET A 57 -14.46 11.67 -5.17
C MET A 57 -15.21 10.48 -5.72
N ILE A 58 -15.30 10.40 -7.05
CA ILE A 58 -15.69 9.20 -7.79
C ILE A 58 -14.48 8.72 -8.57
N MET A 59 -14.09 7.47 -8.33
CA MET A 59 -12.98 6.81 -9.02
C MET A 59 -13.29 5.32 -9.19
N SER A 60 -12.52 4.63 -10.02
CA SER A 60 -12.56 3.16 -10.06
C SER A 60 -12.14 2.60 -8.71
N SER A 61 -12.72 1.46 -8.32
CA SER A 61 -12.27 0.74 -7.13
C SER A 61 -10.84 0.22 -7.32
N PHE A 62 -10.15 0.01 -6.20
CA PHE A 62 -8.85 -0.63 -6.24
C PHE A 62 -8.98 -2.09 -6.68
N LEU A 63 -8.15 -2.49 -7.63
CA LEU A 63 -7.94 -3.87 -8.03
C LEU A 63 -6.46 -4.17 -7.84
N ASP A 64 -6.13 -4.81 -6.74
CA ASP A 64 -4.76 -5.18 -6.43
C ASP A 64 -4.53 -6.64 -6.83
N ALA A 65 -3.78 -6.84 -7.93
CA ALA A 65 -3.46 -8.16 -8.47
C ALA A 65 -2.23 -8.79 -7.80
N HIS A 66 -1.49 -8.04 -6.99
CA HIS A 66 -0.32 -8.50 -6.25
C HIS A 66 -0.23 -7.75 -4.92
N THR A 67 -0.63 -8.41 -3.84
CA THR A 67 -0.62 -7.79 -2.51
C THR A 67 0.06 -8.67 -1.46
N HIS A 68 0.77 -8.02 -0.55
CA HIS A 68 1.39 -8.61 0.63
C HIS A 68 0.68 -8.14 1.91
N LEU A 69 -0.65 -8.09 1.90
CA LEU A 69 -1.46 -7.53 2.98
C LEU A 69 -1.09 -8.09 4.37
N PHE A 70 -0.99 -9.42 4.48
CA PHE A 70 -0.65 -10.06 5.76
C PHE A 70 0.81 -9.82 6.16
N SER A 71 1.75 -9.93 5.21
CA SER A 71 3.16 -9.64 5.48
C SER A 71 3.34 -8.19 5.91
N GLY A 72 2.76 -7.23 5.19
CA GLY A 72 2.84 -5.81 5.55
C GLY A 72 2.22 -5.50 6.92
N ALA A 73 1.12 -6.16 7.28
CA ALA A 73 0.51 -5.98 8.59
C ALA A 73 1.38 -6.58 9.73
N ILE A 74 2.07 -7.69 9.48
CA ILE A 74 3.00 -8.31 10.43
C ILE A 74 4.25 -7.44 10.57
N ASP A 75 4.83 -6.98 9.46
CA ASP A 75 6.03 -6.15 9.42
C ASP A 75 5.83 -4.81 10.13
N GLY A 76 4.66 -4.20 9.99
CA GLY A 76 4.27 -2.98 10.70
C GLY A 76 3.86 -3.20 12.16
N SER A 77 3.89 -4.43 12.66
CA SER A 77 3.51 -4.73 14.04
C SER A 77 4.68 -4.53 15.01
N ARG A 78 4.35 -4.29 16.31
CA ARG A 78 5.35 -4.20 17.40
C ARG A 78 6.20 -5.48 17.59
N TYR A 79 5.79 -6.60 17.01
CA TYR A 79 6.46 -7.90 17.17
C TYR A 79 7.57 -8.13 16.15
N VAL A 80 7.79 -7.21 15.23
CA VAL A 80 8.81 -7.28 14.18
C VAL A 80 9.63 -6.00 14.19
N CYS A 81 10.95 -6.12 14.21
CA CYS A 81 11.85 -5.00 13.95
C CYS A 81 11.84 -4.68 12.46
N SER A 82 11.22 -3.58 12.07
CA SER A 82 11.13 -3.13 10.67
C SER A 82 12.26 -2.17 10.26
N ASP A 83 13.16 -1.83 11.19
CA ASP A 83 14.19 -0.80 10.98
C ASP A 83 15.48 -1.33 10.33
N LEU A 84 15.55 -2.63 10.00
CA LEU A 84 16.78 -3.24 9.44
C LEU A 84 17.20 -2.62 8.11
N GLY A 85 16.26 -2.08 7.35
CA GLY A 85 16.55 -1.36 6.10
C GLY A 85 17.37 -0.09 6.26
N LYS A 86 17.56 0.39 7.50
CA LYS A 86 18.46 1.51 7.82
C LYS A 86 19.92 1.10 7.89
N GLY A 87 20.21 -0.20 8.05
CA GLY A 87 21.57 -0.72 8.10
C GLY A 87 22.20 -0.82 6.72
N CYS A 88 23.41 -0.27 6.59
CA CYS A 88 24.24 -0.32 5.38
C CYS A 88 25.27 -1.45 5.41
N SER A 89 25.23 -2.32 6.41
CA SER A 89 26.10 -3.46 6.59
C SER A 89 25.42 -4.56 7.40
N GLN A 90 25.94 -5.77 7.36
CA GLN A 90 25.46 -6.84 8.23
C GLN A 90 25.64 -6.49 9.71
N ALA A 91 26.77 -5.89 10.08
CA ALA A 91 27.07 -5.50 11.46
C ALA A 91 26.04 -4.45 11.99
N GLU A 92 25.67 -3.47 11.16
CA GLU A 92 24.65 -2.50 11.53
C GLU A 92 23.28 -3.12 11.68
N CYS A 93 22.88 -4.03 10.78
CA CYS A 93 21.63 -4.77 10.92
C CYS A 93 21.60 -5.61 12.21
N VAL A 94 22.71 -6.27 12.54
CA VAL A 94 22.85 -7.05 13.79
C VAL A 94 22.72 -6.14 15.01
N LYS A 95 23.32 -4.96 14.98
CA LYS A 95 23.17 -3.97 16.06
C LYS A 95 21.72 -3.55 16.25
N ILE A 96 21.01 -3.20 15.16
CA ILE A 96 19.61 -2.80 15.19
C ILE A 96 18.72 -3.90 15.78
N ILE A 97 18.89 -5.15 15.31
CA ILE A 97 18.08 -6.27 15.81
C ILE A 97 18.42 -6.63 17.26
N LYS A 98 19.67 -6.42 17.68
CA LYS A 98 20.09 -6.61 19.08
C LYS A 98 19.43 -5.58 20.00
N GLU A 99 19.42 -4.31 19.63
CA GLU A 99 18.75 -3.25 20.38
C GLU A 99 17.25 -3.55 20.52
N PHE A 100 16.61 -4.02 19.45
CA PHE A 100 15.22 -4.47 19.48
C PHE A 100 15.03 -5.65 20.43
N ALA A 101 15.90 -6.65 20.39
CA ALA A 101 15.85 -7.82 21.24
C ALA A 101 15.99 -7.45 22.74
N ASP A 102 16.88 -6.53 23.06
CA ASP A 102 17.12 -6.05 24.43
C ASP A 102 15.92 -5.25 24.98
N ALA A 103 15.25 -4.49 24.11
CA ALA A 103 14.03 -3.77 24.46
C ALA A 103 12.81 -4.70 24.68
N HIS A 104 12.89 -5.96 24.24
CA HIS A 104 11.80 -6.92 24.33
C HIS A 104 12.27 -8.25 24.97
N PRO A 105 12.65 -8.25 26.25
CA PRO A 105 13.20 -9.45 26.90
C PRO A 105 12.18 -10.59 27.07
N ASP A 106 10.89 -10.29 27.01
CA ASP A 106 9.77 -11.24 27.10
C ASP A 106 9.47 -11.97 25.76
N TYR A 107 10.06 -11.52 24.65
CA TYR A 107 9.82 -12.17 23.37
C TYR A 107 10.63 -13.46 23.25
N LYS A 108 9.94 -14.58 23.09
CA LYS A 108 10.55 -15.92 22.96
C LYS A 108 11.32 -16.13 21.65
N ARG A 109 11.11 -15.26 20.68
CA ARG A 109 11.79 -15.23 19.39
C ARG A 109 11.82 -13.82 18.86
N ILE A 110 12.87 -13.47 18.15
CA ILE A 110 13.04 -12.15 17.55
C ILE A 110 12.80 -12.27 16.05
N ARG A 111 12.07 -11.30 15.50
CA ARG A 111 11.79 -11.21 14.07
C ARG A 111 12.20 -9.84 13.56
N GLY A 112 12.82 -9.80 12.39
CA GLY A 112 13.19 -8.56 11.71
C GLY A 112 12.88 -8.63 10.23
N SER A 113 12.52 -7.48 9.65
CA SER A 113 12.24 -7.34 8.22
C SER A 113 12.97 -6.16 7.60
N GLY A 114 13.14 -6.22 6.28
CA GLY A 114 13.69 -5.12 5.52
C GLY A 114 15.21 -5.06 5.45
N TRP A 115 15.93 -6.13 5.77
CA TRP A 115 17.38 -6.17 5.62
C TRP A 115 17.76 -6.40 4.15
N PHE A 116 18.09 -5.32 3.45
CA PHE A 116 18.39 -5.39 2.04
C PHE A 116 19.91 -5.47 1.82
N ILE A 117 20.41 -6.66 1.48
CA ILE A 117 21.83 -6.89 1.19
C ILE A 117 22.35 -6.01 0.05
N THR A 118 21.48 -5.55 -0.83
CA THR A 118 21.81 -4.60 -1.89
C THR A 118 22.28 -3.24 -1.38
N ASN A 119 22.00 -2.90 -0.11
CA ASN A 119 22.42 -1.66 0.52
C ASN A 119 23.83 -1.77 1.13
N TRP A 120 24.44 -2.96 1.14
CA TRP A 120 25.70 -3.23 1.84
C TRP A 120 26.95 -3.10 0.94
N GLY A 121 26.80 -2.64 -0.31
CA GLY A 121 27.92 -2.53 -1.24
C GLY A 121 28.54 -3.89 -1.58
N ASP A 122 29.86 -4.01 -1.43
CA ASP A 122 30.62 -5.22 -1.76
C ASP A 122 30.79 -6.19 -0.56
N GLU A 123 29.95 -6.06 0.47
CA GLU A 123 30.00 -6.99 1.61
C GLU A 123 29.65 -8.43 1.20
N PRO A 124 30.24 -9.43 1.87
CA PRO A 124 29.90 -10.82 1.62
C PRO A 124 28.44 -11.13 1.99
N LEU A 125 27.95 -12.25 1.50
CA LEU A 125 26.62 -12.75 1.87
C LEU A 125 26.48 -12.86 3.40
N PRO A 126 25.27 -12.63 3.93
CA PRO A 126 25.00 -12.65 5.36
C PRO A 126 25.42 -13.96 6.02
N ASP A 127 26.01 -13.86 7.20
CA ASP A 127 26.41 -15.00 8.01
C ASP A 127 25.66 -14.99 9.36
N LYS A 128 25.03 -16.09 9.69
CA LYS A 128 24.27 -16.23 10.94
C LYS A 128 25.12 -16.09 12.21
N ARG A 129 26.44 -16.32 12.13
CA ARG A 129 27.35 -16.28 13.29
C ARG A 129 27.26 -14.98 14.06
N LEU A 130 27.17 -13.86 13.38
CA LEU A 130 27.02 -12.55 14.05
C LEU A 130 25.70 -12.43 14.82
N LEU A 131 24.63 -13.05 14.34
CA LEU A 131 23.36 -13.11 15.06
C LEU A 131 23.43 -14.05 16.26
N ASP A 132 24.06 -15.24 16.10
CA ASP A 132 24.25 -16.23 17.16
C ASP A 132 25.09 -15.65 18.31
N GLU A 133 26.11 -14.84 18.00
CA GLU A 133 26.94 -14.15 18.98
C GLU A 133 26.18 -13.02 19.69
N ALA A 134 25.41 -12.24 18.94
CA ALA A 134 24.70 -11.08 19.50
C ALA A 134 23.47 -11.47 20.32
N ILE A 135 22.73 -12.52 19.92
CA ILE A 135 21.48 -12.95 20.55
C ILE A 135 21.51 -14.48 20.69
N PRO A 136 22.30 -15.03 21.65
CA PRO A 136 22.49 -16.47 21.80
C PRO A 136 21.36 -17.20 22.53
N ASP A 137 20.47 -16.44 23.20
CA ASP A 137 19.47 -16.97 24.14
C ASP A 137 18.14 -17.36 23.51
N ARG A 138 17.89 -16.95 22.27
CA ARG A 138 16.61 -17.18 21.59
C ARG A 138 16.72 -17.12 20.07
N PRO A 139 15.77 -17.78 19.33
CA PRO A 139 15.80 -17.78 17.88
C PRO A 139 15.60 -16.38 17.27
N VAL A 140 16.40 -16.04 16.25
CA VAL A 140 16.26 -14.84 15.43
C VAL A 140 15.93 -15.24 13.99
N TYR A 141 14.93 -14.57 13.41
CA TYR A 141 14.51 -14.78 12.03
C TYR A 141 14.44 -13.42 11.30
N LEU A 142 15.23 -13.27 10.24
CA LEU A 142 15.26 -12.07 9.39
C LEU A 142 14.74 -12.41 7.98
N PHE A 143 13.95 -11.53 7.38
CA PHE A 143 13.36 -11.73 6.06
C PHE A 143 13.19 -10.40 5.28
#